data_a0f898cc7c8f8669c7e6c09f7998d82e
#
_entry.id   a0f898cc7c8f8669c7e6c09f7998d82e
#
_cell.length_a   1.000
_cell.length_b   1.000
_cell.length_c   1.000
_cell.angle_alpha   90.00
_cell.angle_beta   90.00
_cell.angle_gamma   90.00
#
_symmetry.space_group_name_H-M   'P 1'
#
loop_
_entity.id
_entity.type
_entity.pdbx_description
1 polymer ?
#
loop_
_entity_poly.entity_id
_entity_poly.type
_entity_poly.pdbx_seq_one_letter_code
_entity_poly.pdbx_strand_id
1 'polypeptide(L)'
;MIFYVLSVFLLGMIVPYNSPELAFANKQGSKASASPFVVAISLAGIKALPGILNGCILLFVFSAANSDLYIASRTIYGLASQGKAPRILAHTDARGVPIFSLGLSALFCLLAFMNVSSSSKVVFGYFVNLVTIFGLLTWISILVTHIFFVKARKAQGISDDAMPYTAPLGIYGSYVALFFCCLIAVTKNFNVFTKGDYGNFDYKNFITGYLGIPLYLAMILGYKYWHNTKRIRPEMADMYGGKAEIDREEEEFLAQQAMMQKNKKAGWFYRTFVGWLF
;
A
#
# COMPACT_ATOMS: atom_id res chain seq x y z
N MET A 1 -6.64 -9.43 9.13
CA MET A 1 -6.02 -10.75 8.89
C MET A 1 -7.05 -11.86 8.79
N ILE A 2 -7.97 -12.03 9.74
CA ILE A 2 -8.96 -13.12 9.77
C ILE A 2 -9.72 -13.22 8.43
N PHE A 3 -10.26 -12.11 7.92
CA PHE A 3 -11.02 -12.12 6.67
C PHE A 3 -10.20 -12.57 5.45
N TYR A 4 -8.94 -12.16 5.34
CA TYR A 4 -8.09 -12.58 4.22
C TYR A 4 -7.78 -14.07 4.28
N VAL A 5 -7.39 -14.58 5.45
CA VAL A 5 -7.08 -16.00 5.64
C VAL A 5 -8.32 -16.85 5.38
N LEU A 6 -9.47 -16.45 5.95
CA LEU A 6 -10.74 -17.15 5.76
C LEU A 6 -11.19 -17.13 4.29
N SER A 7 -11.07 -15.98 3.61
CA SER A 7 -11.44 -15.87 2.18
C SER A 7 -10.59 -16.77 1.30
N VAL A 8 -9.27 -16.81 1.52
CA VAL A 8 -8.36 -17.68 0.74
C VAL A 8 -8.64 -19.15 1.05
N PHE A 9 -8.87 -19.50 2.31
CA PHE A 9 -9.20 -20.86 2.72
C PHE A 9 -10.52 -21.35 2.08
N LEU A 10 -11.59 -20.56 2.20
CA LEU A 10 -12.89 -20.89 1.59
C LEU A 10 -12.81 -20.97 0.06
N LEU A 11 -12.05 -20.05 -0.57
CA LEU A 11 -11.83 -20.09 -2.01
C LEU A 11 -11.12 -21.38 -2.43
N GLY A 12 -10.08 -21.80 -1.69
CA GLY A 12 -9.36 -23.05 -1.94
C GLY A 12 -10.21 -24.31 -1.75
N MET A 13 -11.26 -24.25 -0.93
CA MET A 13 -12.22 -25.35 -0.78
C MET A 13 -13.20 -25.46 -1.97
N ILE A 14 -13.53 -24.34 -2.62
CA ILE A 14 -14.53 -24.26 -3.70
C ILE A 14 -13.90 -24.45 -5.07
N VAL A 15 -12.72 -23.86 -5.29
CA VAL A 15 -12.05 -23.81 -6.60
C VAL A 15 -10.84 -24.74 -6.61
N PRO A 16 -10.86 -25.85 -7.39
CA PRO A 16 -9.69 -26.70 -7.56
C PRO A 16 -8.52 -25.90 -8.17
N TYR A 17 -7.31 -26.14 -7.69
CA TYR A 17 -6.09 -25.43 -8.16
C TYR A 17 -5.79 -25.66 -9.66
N ASN A 18 -6.25 -26.77 -10.21
CA ASN A 18 -6.08 -27.15 -11.62
C ASN A 18 -7.30 -26.81 -12.49
N SER A 19 -8.24 -26.01 -11.99
CA SER A 19 -9.39 -25.57 -12.78
C SER A 19 -8.93 -24.81 -14.02
N PRO A 20 -9.37 -25.21 -15.24
CA PRO A 20 -9.01 -24.49 -16.46
C PRO A 20 -9.51 -23.06 -16.48
N GLU A 21 -10.60 -22.75 -15.78
CA GLU A 21 -11.15 -21.40 -15.62
C GLU A 21 -10.24 -20.54 -14.74
N LEU A 22 -9.63 -21.11 -13.70
CA LEU A 22 -8.62 -20.46 -12.88
C LEU A 22 -7.32 -20.22 -13.66
N ALA A 23 -6.94 -21.17 -14.52
CA ALA A 23 -5.81 -21.01 -15.43
C ALA A 23 -6.05 -19.89 -16.45
N PHE A 24 -7.30 -19.68 -16.87
CA PHE A 24 -7.69 -18.52 -17.68
C PHE A 24 -7.63 -17.21 -16.89
N ALA A 25 -7.94 -17.22 -15.61
CA ALA A 25 -7.80 -16.07 -14.74
C ALA A 25 -6.34 -15.62 -14.60
N ASN A 26 -5.42 -16.58 -14.54
CA ASN A 26 -3.97 -16.33 -14.51
C ASN A 26 -3.34 -16.19 -15.91
N LYS A 27 -3.96 -16.75 -16.95
CA LYS A 27 -3.55 -16.64 -18.37
C LYS A 27 -4.41 -15.59 -19.09
N GLN A 28 -4.16 -14.33 -18.82
CA GLN A 28 -4.18 -13.28 -19.84
C GLN A 28 -5.46 -13.11 -20.68
N GLY A 29 -6.62 -13.15 -20.09
CA GLY A 29 -7.84 -12.67 -20.73
C GLY A 29 -8.42 -11.49 -19.95
N SER A 30 -8.51 -10.33 -20.57
CA SER A 30 -9.21 -9.17 -20.02
C SER A 30 -10.74 -9.37 -19.88
N LYS A 31 -11.19 -10.63 -19.74
CA LYS A 31 -12.57 -10.93 -19.44
C LYS A 31 -12.77 -10.90 -17.92
N ALA A 32 -13.89 -10.38 -17.51
CA ALA A 32 -14.32 -10.24 -16.13
C ALA A 32 -14.36 -11.57 -15.31
N SER A 33 -14.23 -12.71 -15.97
CA SER A 33 -14.05 -14.05 -15.38
C SER A 33 -12.63 -14.29 -14.80
N ALA A 34 -11.77 -13.28 -14.77
CA ALA A 34 -10.40 -13.40 -14.27
C ALA A 34 -10.28 -13.41 -12.74
N SER A 35 -11.31 -12.98 -12.00
CA SER A 35 -11.29 -13.02 -10.54
C SER A 35 -11.59 -14.44 -10.05
N PRO A 36 -10.74 -15.04 -9.18
CA PRO A 36 -11.02 -16.35 -8.59
C PRO A 36 -12.38 -16.45 -7.88
N PHE A 37 -12.87 -15.34 -7.32
CA PHE A 37 -14.20 -15.27 -6.71
C PHE A 37 -15.33 -15.40 -7.74
N VAL A 38 -15.16 -14.78 -8.91
CA VAL A 38 -16.12 -14.90 -10.02
C VAL A 38 -16.12 -16.32 -10.56
N VAL A 39 -14.95 -16.95 -10.68
CA VAL A 39 -14.81 -18.36 -11.08
C VAL A 39 -15.52 -19.27 -10.09
N ALA A 40 -15.34 -19.07 -8.78
CA ALA A 40 -16.03 -19.85 -7.75
C ALA A 40 -17.56 -19.80 -7.89
N ILE A 41 -18.11 -18.62 -8.14
CA ILE A 41 -19.55 -18.41 -8.32
C ILE A 41 -20.04 -19.04 -9.62
N SER A 42 -19.26 -18.95 -10.70
CA SER A 42 -19.59 -19.59 -11.98
C SER A 42 -19.61 -21.11 -11.85
N LEU A 43 -18.66 -21.70 -11.11
CA LEU A 43 -18.64 -23.14 -10.83
C LEU A 43 -19.82 -23.58 -9.98
N ALA A 44 -20.29 -22.72 -9.08
CA ALA A 44 -21.52 -22.97 -8.30
C ALA A 44 -22.81 -22.88 -9.11
N GLY A 45 -22.75 -22.57 -10.42
CA GLY A 45 -23.89 -22.54 -11.34
C GLY A 45 -24.82 -21.33 -11.21
N ILE A 46 -24.40 -20.27 -10.49
CA ILE A 46 -25.22 -19.07 -10.26
C ILE A 46 -25.02 -18.08 -11.41
N LYS A 47 -26.00 -17.99 -12.33
CA LYS A 47 -25.86 -17.26 -13.59
C LYS A 47 -25.84 -15.72 -13.46
N ALA A 48 -26.60 -15.13 -12.55
CA ALA A 48 -26.75 -13.67 -12.43
C ALA A 48 -25.64 -13.00 -11.58
N LEU A 49 -25.14 -13.69 -10.57
CA LEU A 49 -24.21 -13.14 -9.57
C LEU A 49 -22.83 -12.73 -10.12
N PRO A 50 -22.24 -13.43 -11.12
CA PRO A 50 -20.97 -13.02 -11.71
C PRO A 50 -21.01 -11.60 -12.31
N GLY A 51 -22.11 -11.21 -12.94
CA GLY A 51 -22.27 -9.86 -13.50
C GLY A 51 -22.32 -8.78 -12.40
N ILE A 52 -23.07 -9.03 -11.33
CA ILE A 52 -23.17 -8.11 -10.19
C ILE A 52 -21.80 -7.98 -9.51
N LEU A 53 -21.13 -9.10 -9.27
CA LEU A 53 -19.79 -9.08 -8.63
C LEU A 53 -18.78 -8.34 -9.47
N ASN A 54 -18.78 -8.48 -10.78
CA ASN A 54 -17.91 -7.74 -11.68
C ASN A 54 -18.19 -6.23 -11.62
N GLY A 55 -19.44 -5.81 -11.52
CA GLY A 55 -19.80 -4.42 -11.28
C GLY A 55 -19.27 -3.90 -9.95
N CYS A 56 -19.40 -4.69 -8.88
CA CYS A 56 -18.82 -4.36 -7.57
C CYS A 56 -17.29 -4.27 -7.62
N ILE A 57 -16.61 -5.21 -8.28
CA ILE A 57 -15.16 -5.20 -8.44
C ILE A 57 -14.73 -3.93 -9.19
N LEU A 58 -15.43 -3.52 -10.23
CA LEU A 58 -15.13 -2.28 -10.95
C LEU A 58 -15.19 -1.06 -10.02
N LEU A 59 -16.24 -0.96 -9.20
CA LEU A 59 -16.36 0.12 -8.21
C LEU A 59 -15.25 0.09 -7.17
N PHE A 60 -14.89 -1.07 -6.67
CA PHE A 60 -13.81 -1.23 -5.69
C PHE A 60 -12.44 -0.84 -6.28
N VAL A 61 -12.15 -1.27 -7.51
CA VAL A 61 -10.91 -0.91 -8.20
C VAL A 61 -10.85 0.59 -8.49
N PHE A 62 -11.95 1.19 -8.90
CA PHE A 62 -12.02 2.64 -9.10
C PHE A 62 -11.79 3.41 -7.80
N SER A 63 -12.41 2.97 -6.70
CA SER A 63 -12.21 3.56 -5.38
C SER A 63 -10.77 3.42 -4.90
N ALA A 64 -10.16 2.24 -5.07
CA ALA A 64 -8.76 2.00 -4.71
C ALA A 64 -7.81 2.90 -5.52
N ALA A 65 -7.99 2.99 -6.84
CA ALA A 65 -7.18 3.85 -7.69
C ALA A 65 -7.28 5.34 -7.29
N ASN A 66 -8.47 5.81 -6.93
CA ASN A 66 -8.66 7.16 -6.42
C ASN A 66 -7.94 7.38 -5.08
N SER A 67 -7.99 6.41 -4.18
CA SER A 67 -7.28 6.46 -2.90
C SER A 67 -5.76 6.47 -3.09
N ASP A 68 -5.23 5.66 -4.01
CA ASP A 68 -3.80 5.62 -4.32
C ASP A 68 -3.32 6.95 -4.90
N LEU A 69 -4.10 7.58 -5.80
CA LEU A 69 -3.79 8.90 -6.35
C LEU A 69 -3.78 9.98 -5.24
N TYR A 70 -4.74 9.92 -4.32
CA TYR A 70 -4.78 10.80 -3.15
C TYR A 70 -3.54 10.63 -2.28
N ILE A 71 -3.20 9.39 -1.89
CA ILE A 71 -2.03 9.08 -1.05
C ILE A 71 -0.75 9.54 -1.75
N ALA A 72 -0.57 9.25 -3.05
CA ALA A 72 0.59 9.67 -3.81
C ALA A 72 0.76 11.19 -3.82
N SER A 73 -0.31 11.93 -4.13
CA SER A 73 -0.27 13.40 -4.17
C SER A 73 0.06 14.01 -2.81
N ARG A 74 -0.51 13.46 -1.72
CA ARG A 74 -0.25 13.94 -0.35
C ARG A 74 1.16 13.59 0.12
N THR A 75 1.69 12.43 -0.25
CA THR A 75 3.07 12.04 0.08
C THR A 75 4.08 12.96 -0.59
N ILE A 76 3.88 13.27 -1.88
CA ILE A 76 4.75 14.20 -2.62
C ILE A 76 4.66 15.61 -2.02
N TYR A 77 3.46 16.08 -1.70
CA TYR A 77 3.24 17.35 -1.03
C TYR A 77 3.96 17.40 0.34
N GLY A 78 3.82 16.37 1.16
CA GLY A 78 4.48 16.28 2.46
C GLY A 78 6.00 16.32 2.37
N LEU A 79 6.59 15.65 1.37
CA LEU A 79 8.03 15.73 1.10
C LEU A 79 8.47 17.14 0.67
N ALA A 80 7.66 17.81 -0.14
CA ALA A 80 7.95 19.16 -0.62
C ALA A 80 7.81 20.20 0.51
N SER A 81 6.82 20.09 1.38
CA SER A 81 6.63 20.97 2.54
C SER A 81 7.77 20.82 3.56
N GLN A 82 8.34 19.62 3.70
CA GLN A 82 9.53 19.37 4.52
C GLN A 82 10.86 19.77 3.86
N GLY A 83 10.82 20.36 2.66
CA GLY A 83 12.02 20.76 1.91
C GLY A 83 12.82 19.60 1.30
N LYS A 84 12.27 18.38 1.29
CA LYS A 84 12.90 17.17 0.73
C LYS A 84 12.57 16.94 -0.75
N ALA A 85 11.68 17.76 -1.31
CA ALA A 85 11.31 17.77 -2.73
C ALA A 85 11.20 19.22 -3.22
N PRO A 86 11.16 19.47 -4.55
CA PRO A 86 11.03 20.81 -5.10
C PRO A 86 9.83 21.56 -4.52
N ARG A 87 10.04 22.81 -4.10
CA ARG A 87 9.02 23.65 -3.45
C ARG A 87 7.76 23.89 -4.29
N ILE A 88 7.87 23.80 -5.61
CA ILE A 88 6.71 23.93 -6.50
C ILE A 88 5.62 22.87 -6.19
N LEU A 89 6.02 21.69 -5.73
CA LEU A 89 5.11 20.61 -5.37
C LEU A 89 4.39 20.85 -4.03
N ALA A 90 4.84 21.83 -3.24
CA ALA A 90 4.17 22.24 -2.00
C ALA A 90 3.09 23.31 -2.23
N HIS A 91 2.88 23.76 -3.49
CA HIS A 91 1.86 24.76 -3.80
C HIS A 91 0.46 24.14 -3.75
N THR A 92 -0.43 24.77 -3.00
CA THR A 92 -1.83 24.37 -2.86
C THR A 92 -2.76 25.43 -3.45
N ASP A 93 -3.88 25.00 -3.98
CA ASP A 93 -4.99 25.86 -4.39
C ASP A 93 -5.70 26.45 -3.14
N ALA A 94 -6.61 27.41 -3.36
CA ALA A 94 -7.44 28.01 -2.34
C ALA A 94 -8.28 26.99 -1.52
N ARG A 95 -8.47 25.79 -2.04
CA ARG A 95 -9.13 24.65 -1.38
C ARG A 95 -8.18 23.74 -0.61
N GLY A 96 -6.88 24.05 -0.54
CA GLY A 96 -5.87 23.19 0.07
C GLY A 96 -5.47 21.95 -0.76
N VAL A 97 -5.82 21.90 -2.05
CA VAL A 97 -5.45 20.80 -2.94
C VAL A 97 -4.07 21.05 -3.54
N PRO A 98 -3.11 20.12 -3.40
CA PRO A 98 -1.76 20.27 -3.97
C PRO A 98 -1.76 19.95 -5.48
N ILE A 99 -2.06 20.96 -6.31
CA ILE A 99 -2.31 20.79 -7.75
C ILE A 99 -1.11 20.19 -8.48
N PHE A 100 0.10 20.70 -8.21
CA PHE A 100 1.29 20.21 -8.90
C PHE A 100 1.67 18.79 -8.48
N SER A 101 1.51 18.44 -7.20
CA SER A 101 1.71 17.08 -6.71
C SER A 101 0.67 16.12 -7.28
N LEU A 102 -0.58 16.55 -7.39
CA LEU A 102 -1.66 15.79 -8.02
C LEU A 102 -1.40 15.60 -9.51
N GLY A 103 -1.00 16.68 -10.21
CA GLY A 103 -0.64 16.63 -11.63
C GLY A 103 0.51 15.68 -11.91
N LEU A 104 1.57 15.69 -11.08
CA LEU A 104 2.69 14.77 -11.19
C LEU A 104 2.24 13.32 -10.97
N SER A 105 1.42 13.06 -9.95
CA SER A 105 0.88 11.71 -9.68
C SER A 105 -0.01 11.24 -10.84
N ALA A 106 -0.87 12.10 -11.37
CA ALA A 106 -1.72 11.80 -12.52
C ALA A 106 -0.91 11.52 -13.80
N LEU A 107 0.23 12.19 -13.99
CA LEU A 107 1.13 11.93 -15.12
C LEU A 107 1.62 10.47 -15.12
N PHE A 108 1.97 9.94 -13.93
CA PHE A 108 2.35 8.53 -13.82
C PHE A 108 1.19 7.58 -14.14
N CYS A 109 -0.06 7.96 -13.91
CA CYS A 109 -1.21 7.15 -14.31
C CYS A 109 -1.31 6.97 -15.84
N LEU A 110 -0.72 7.87 -16.64
CA LEU A 110 -0.68 7.73 -18.10
C LEU A 110 0.13 6.50 -18.55
N LEU A 111 1.04 5.99 -17.72
CA LEU A 111 1.74 4.73 -17.98
C LEU A 111 0.78 3.54 -18.16
N ALA A 112 -0.44 3.63 -17.63
CA ALA A 112 -1.47 2.62 -17.81
C ALA A 112 -1.86 2.44 -19.29
N PHE A 113 -1.71 3.47 -20.13
CA PHE A 113 -1.97 3.38 -21.58
C PHE A 113 -0.98 2.47 -22.32
N MET A 114 0.16 2.15 -21.73
CA MET A 114 1.06 1.13 -22.28
C MET A 114 0.40 -0.26 -22.34
N ASN A 115 -0.69 -0.47 -21.61
CA ASN A 115 -1.47 -1.71 -21.62
C ASN A 115 -2.42 -1.84 -22.84
N VAL A 116 -2.48 -0.87 -23.73
CA VAL A 116 -3.39 -0.88 -24.90
C VAL A 116 -2.84 -1.75 -26.05
N SER A 117 -1.54 -2.04 -26.06
CA SER A 117 -0.91 -2.86 -27.10
C SER A 117 -1.25 -4.35 -26.97
N SER A 118 -1.00 -5.13 -28.03
CA SER A 118 -1.22 -6.60 -28.06
C SER A 118 -0.38 -7.36 -27.03
N SER A 119 0.74 -6.80 -26.57
CA SER A 119 1.58 -7.32 -25.49
C SER A 119 1.24 -6.71 -24.11
N SER A 120 0.11 -6.02 -24.00
CA SER A 120 -0.31 -5.30 -22.80
C SER A 120 -0.27 -6.13 -21.51
N LYS A 121 -0.55 -7.40 -21.62
CA LYS A 121 -0.58 -8.35 -20.50
C LYS A 121 0.79 -8.60 -19.87
N VAL A 122 1.82 -8.66 -20.69
CA VAL A 122 3.21 -8.81 -20.23
C VAL A 122 3.64 -7.52 -19.53
N VAL A 123 3.31 -6.37 -20.12
CA VAL A 123 3.60 -5.05 -19.54
C VAL A 123 2.88 -4.87 -18.21
N PHE A 124 1.61 -5.26 -18.11
CA PHE A 124 0.86 -5.24 -16.85
C PHE A 124 1.54 -6.11 -15.78
N GLY A 125 2.01 -7.31 -16.14
CA GLY A 125 2.77 -8.19 -15.23
C GLY A 125 4.04 -7.51 -14.70
N TYR A 126 4.75 -6.77 -15.52
CA TYR A 126 5.93 -6.00 -15.09
C TYR A 126 5.56 -4.88 -14.10
N PHE A 127 4.47 -4.13 -14.33
CA PHE A 127 4.00 -3.13 -13.38
C PHE A 127 3.57 -3.76 -12.06
N VAL A 128 2.85 -4.89 -12.08
CA VAL A 128 2.48 -5.62 -10.87
C VAL A 128 3.72 -6.05 -10.09
N ASN A 129 4.76 -6.54 -10.76
CA ASN A 129 6.02 -6.91 -10.12
C ASN A 129 6.70 -5.71 -9.45
N LEU A 130 6.77 -4.56 -10.14
CA LEU A 130 7.36 -3.34 -9.60
C LEU A 130 6.56 -2.80 -8.39
N VAL A 131 5.25 -2.66 -8.52
CA VAL A 131 4.40 -2.16 -7.42
C VAL A 131 4.52 -3.07 -6.20
N THR A 132 4.51 -4.38 -6.40
CA THR A 132 4.60 -5.33 -5.28
C THR A 132 5.94 -5.25 -4.55
N ILE A 133 7.07 -5.14 -5.27
CA ILE A 133 8.38 -5.04 -4.62
C ILE A 133 8.53 -3.72 -3.87
N PHE A 134 8.11 -2.59 -4.43
CA PHE A 134 8.15 -1.29 -3.74
C PHE A 134 7.22 -1.25 -2.52
N GLY A 135 6.02 -1.84 -2.62
CA GLY A 135 5.12 -2.00 -1.49
C GLY A 135 5.76 -2.80 -0.35
N LEU A 136 6.44 -3.91 -0.69
CA LEU A 136 7.13 -4.74 0.29
C LEU A 136 8.31 -4.01 0.94
N LEU A 137 9.09 -3.23 0.17
CA LEU A 137 10.17 -2.40 0.69
C LEU A 137 9.67 -1.29 1.61
N THR A 138 8.48 -0.74 1.34
CA THR A 138 7.80 0.21 2.24
C THR A 138 7.47 -0.46 3.57
N TRP A 139 6.90 -1.68 3.57
CA TRP A 139 6.65 -2.43 4.80
C TRP A 139 7.93 -2.74 5.57
N ILE A 140 9.02 -3.12 4.89
CA ILE A 140 10.34 -3.30 5.50
C ILE A 140 10.81 -2.01 6.17
N SER A 141 10.65 -0.85 5.51
CA SER A 141 11.01 0.46 6.08
C SER A 141 10.23 0.77 7.36
N ILE A 142 8.92 0.53 7.35
CA ILE A 142 8.03 0.74 8.50
C ILE A 142 8.45 -0.17 9.66
N LEU A 143 8.71 -1.45 9.41
CA LEU A 143 9.12 -2.41 10.44
C LEU A 143 10.48 -2.05 11.05
N VAL A 144 11.44 -1.65 10.21
CA VAL A 144 12.76 -1.19 10.69
C VAL A 144 12.59 0.07 11.54
N THR A 145 11.81 1.03 11.09
CA THR A 145 11.52 2.27 11.86
C THR A 145 10.87 1.94 13.19
N HIS A 146 9.88 1.05 13.23
CA HIS A 146 9.23 0.63 14.47
C HIS A 146 10.19 -0.04 15.45
N ILE A 147 11.10 -0.90 14.96
CA ILE A 147 12.13 -1.53 15.81
C ILE A 147 13.03 -0.47 16.46
N PHE A 148 13.48 0.52 15.69
CA PHE A 148 14.31 1.61 16.23
C PHE A 148 13.52 2.53 17.17
N PHE A 149 12.27 2.82 16.85
CA PHE A 149 11.36 3.57 17.71
C PHE A 149 11.20 2.91 19.08
N VAL A 150 10.90 1.61 19.14
CA VAL A 150 10.77 0.88 20.41
C VAL A 150 12.08 0.85 21.19
N LYS A 151 13.22 0.73 20.50
CA LYS A 151 14.54 0.79 21.14
C LYS A 151 14.83 2.17 21.73
N ALA A 152 14.52 3.24 21.00
CA ALA A 152 14.71 4.61 21.46
C ALA A 152 13.81 4.91 22.67
N ARG A 153 12.54 4.52 22.60
CA ARG A 153 11.58 4.68 23.69
C ARG A 153 12.04 4.00 24.97
N LYS A 154 12.49 2.74 24.88
CA LYS A 154 13.04 2.00 26.02
C LYS A 154 14.30 2.64 26.59
N ALA A 155 15.20 3.13 25.74
CA ALA A 155 16.44 3.79 26.17
C ALA A 155 16.16 5.12 26.90
N GLN A 156 15.08 5.81 26.52
CA GLN A 156 14.66 7.07 27.15
C GLN A 156 13.71 6.88 28.35
N GLY A 157 13.40 5.64 28.73
CA GLY A 157 12.56 5.35 29.90
C GLY A 157 11.06 5.69 29.70
N ILE A 158 10.59 5.87 28.45
CA ILE A 158 9.20 6.17 28.16
C ILE A 158 8.37 4.88 28.31
N SER A 159 7.41 4.89 29.25
CA SER A 159 6.55 3.73 29.53
C SER A 159 5.57 3.41 28.40
N ASP A 160 5.08 2.18 28.38
CA ASP A 160 4.07 1.73 27.41
C ASP A 160 2.72 2.46 27.60
N ASP A 161 2.41 2.84 28.85
CA ASP A 161 1.18 3.57 29.19
C ASP A 161 1.12 5.00 28.64
N ALA A 162 2.29 5.58 28.29
CA ALA A 162 2.35 6.90 27.66
C ALA A 162 1.97 6.87 26.17
N MET A 163 1.76 5.68 25.60
CA MET A 163 1.39 5.52 24.18
C MET A 163 -0.10 5.25 24.04
N PRO A 164 -0.79 5.89 23.07
CA PRO A 164 -2.21 5.62 22.82
C PRO A 164 -2.45 4.20 22.34
N TYR A 165 -1.43 3.55 21.76
CA TYR A 165 -1.50 2.16 21.32
C TYR A 165 -0.13 1.48 21.36
N THR A 166 -0.11 0.25 21.87
CA THR A 166 1.06 -0.63 21.83
C THR A 166 0.70 -1.95 21.14
N ALA A 167 1.54 -2.38 20.20
CA ALA A 167 1.29 -3.63 19.49
C ALA A 167 1.39 -4.84 20.44
N PRO A 168 0.45 -5.81 20.39
CA PRO A 168 0.39 -6.96 21.33
C PRO A 168 1.67 -7.80 21.36
N LEU A 169 2.34 -7.97 20.22
CA LEU A 169 3.61 -8.71 20.10
C LEU A 169 4.84 -7.81 20.24
N GLY A 170 4.65 -6.50 20.39
CA GLY A 170 5.73 -5.53 20.58
C GLY A 170 6.83 -5.66 19.52
N ILE A 171 8.09 -5.53 19.98
CA ILE A 171 9.28 -5.58 19.11
C ILE A 171 9.48 -6.96 18.46
N TYR A 172 9.10 -8.05 19.13
CA TYR A 172 9.26 -9.42 18.61
C TYR A 172 8.41 -9.65 17.37
N GLY A 173 7.16 -9.15 17.40
CA GLY A 173 6.29 -9.19 16.22
C GLY A 173 6.90 -8.48 15.01
N SER A 174 7.59 -7.35 15.24
CA SER A 174 8.27 -6.64 14.17
C SER A 174 9.47 -7.39 13.60
N TYR A 175 10.24 -8.11 14.42
CA TYR A 175 11.34 -8.95 13.93
C TYR A 175 10.83 -10.12 13.09
N VAL A 176 9.78 -10.80 13.55
CA VAL A 176 9.16 -11.91 12.81
C VAL A 176 8.60 -11.40 11.47
N ALA A 177 7.84 -10.31 11.50
CA ALA A 177 7.29 -9.72 10.27
C ALA A 177 8.41 -9.26 9.31
N LEU A 178 9.48 -8.65 9.82
CA LEU A 178 10.63 -8.22 9.02
C LEU A 178 11.31 -9.42 8.35
N PHE A 179 11.51 -10.52 9.09
CA PHE A 179 12.07 -11.75 8.54
C PHE A 179 11.23 -12.27 7.35
N PHE A 180 9.91 -12.38 7.53
CA PHE A 180 9.04 -12.83 6.45
C PHE A 180 8.99 -11.85 5.28
N CYS A 181 8.97 -10.54 5.51
CA CYS A 181 9.03 -9.57 4.43
C CYS A 181 10.33 -9.68 3.63
N CYS A 182 11.47 -9.83 4.30
CA CYS A 182 12.76 -10.05 3.62
C CYS A 182 12.78 -11.39 2.86
N LEU A 183 12.27 -12.46 3.45
CA LEU A 183 12.17 -13.75 2.82
C LEU A 183 11.32 -13.66 1.53
N ILE A 184 10.14 -13.05 1.61
CA ILE A 184 9.26 -12.85 0.45
C ILE A 184 9.93 -11.97 -0.61
N ALA A 185 10.66 -10.92 -0.22
CA ALA A 185 11.38 -10.05 -1.16
C ALA A 185 12.37 -10.83 -2.02
N VAL A 186 13.03 -11.84 -1.43
CA VAL A 186 14.01 -12.68 -2.13
C VAL A 186 13.34 -13.81 -2.90
N THR A 187 12.30 -14.44 -2.34
CA THR A 187 11.68 -15.65 -2.93
C THR A 187 10.51 -15.36 -3.88
N LYS A 188 9.96 -14.16 -3.87
CA LYS A 188 8.76 -13.79 -4.66
C LYS A 188 8.81 -14.24 -6.12
N ASN A 189 9.95 -14.09 -6.77
CA ASN A 189 10.15 -14.41 -8.18
C ASN A 189 11.11 -15.59 -8.37
N PHE A 190 11.09 -16.58 -7.48
CA PHE A 190 11.98 -17.75 -7.55
C PHE A 190 11.86 -18.53 -8.87
N ASN A 191 10.68 -18.49 -9.50
CA ASN A 191 10.42 -19.12 -10.80
C ASN A 191 11.33 -18.61 -11.93
N VAL A 192 11.92 -17.41 -11.79
CA VAL A 192 12.90 -16.89 -12.75
C VAL A 192 14.20 -17.71 -12.74
N PHE A 193 14.52 -18.33 -11.60
CA PHE A 193 15.72 -19.18 -11.41
C PHE A 193 15.45 -20.65 -11.71
N THR A 194 14.17 -21.08 -11.72
CA THR A 194 13.80 -22.41 -12.12
C THR A 194 13.70 -22.46 -13.65
N LYS A 195 14.12 -23.55 -14.26
CA LYS A 195 14.02 -23.73 -15.71
C LYS A 195 12.54 -23.60 -16.09
N GLY A 196 12.17 -22.46 -16.66
CA GLY A 196 10.85 -22.27 -17.25
C GLY A 196 10.66 -23.21 -18.44
N ASP A 197 9.44 -23.33 -18.95
CA ASP A 197 9.05 -24.21 -20.06
C ASP A 197 9.94 -24.09 -21.32
N TYR A 198 10.78 -23.06 -21.39
CA TYR A 198 11.69 -22.77 -22.51
C TYR A 198 13.19 -22.88 -22.18
N GLY A 199 13.56 -23.31 -20.97
CA GLY A 199 14.96 -23.52 -20.58
C GLY A 199 15.85 -22.27 -20.50
N ASN A 200 15.33 -21.09 -20.77
CA ASN A 200 16.04 -19.81 -20.77
C ASN A 200 15.70 -18.96 -19.53
N PHE A 201 16.72 -18.29 -19.02
CA PHE A 201 16.57 -17.32 -17.91
C PHE A 201 15.71 -16.14 -18.34
N ASP A 202 14.60 -15.90 -17.62
CA ASP A 202 13.70 -14.77 -17.89
C ASP A 202 14.24 -13.47 -17.26
N TYR A 203 15.16 -12.83 -17.98
CA TYR A 203 15.79 -11.61 -17.53
C TYR A 203 14.81 -10.43 -17.35
N LYS A 204 13.68 -10.41 -18.07
CA LYS A 204 12.68 -9.33 -17.97
C LYS A 204 11.93 -9.40 -16.65
N ASN A 205 11.44 -10.58 -16.29
CA ASN A 205 10.81 -10.80 -15.00
C ASN A 205 11.81 -10.72 -13.84
N PHE A 206 13.07 -11.08 -14.05
CA PHE A 206 14.14 -10.87 -13.07
C PHE A 206 14.35 -9.39 -12.79
N ILE A 207 14.57 -8.58 -13.83
CA ILE A 207 14.80 -7.14 -13.68
C ILE A 207 13.57 -6.49 -13.02
N THR A 208 12.38 -6.69 -13.53
CA THR A 208 11.18 -6.04 -13.01
C THR A 208 10.81 -6.50 -11.59
N GLY A 209 11.13 -7.72 -11.23
CA GLY A 209 10.84 -8.27 -9.91
C GLY A 209 11.85 -7.91 -8.83
N TYR A 210 13.12 -7.67 -9.20
CA TYR A 210 14.19 -7.40 -8.23
C TYR A 210 14.79 -6.01 -8.33
N LEU A 211 14.54 -5.23 -9.40
CA LEU A 211 15.09 -3.88 -9.59
C LEU A 211 14.81 -2.95 -8.41
N GLY A 212 13.67 -3.12 -7.75
CA GLY A 212 13.30 -2.31 -6.58
C GLY A 212 14.33 -2.40 -5.45
N ILE A 213 14.94 -3.57 -5.22
CA ILE A 213 15.88 -3.79 -4.12
C ILE A 213 17.17 -2.97 -4.29
N PRO A 214 17.92 -3.12 -5.39
CA PRO A 214 19.14 -2.32 -5.57
C PRO A 214 18.84 -0.83 -5.69
N LEU A 215 17.73 -0.43 -6.29
CA LEU A 215 17.32 0.98 -6.36
C LEU A 215 17.06 1.55 -4.97
N TYR A 216 16.32 0.84 -4.14
CA TYR A 216 16.04 1.24 -2.77
C TYR A 216 17.33 1.38 -1.94
N LEU A 217 18.24 0.40 -2.04
CA LEU A 217 19.54 0.47 -1.36
C LEU A 217 20.40 1.63 -1.89
N ALA A 218 20.43 1.84 -3.20
CA ALA A 218 21.15 2.95 -3.81
C ALA A 218 20.61 4.31 -3.34
N MET A 219 19.29 4.45 -3.19
CA MET A 219 18.68 5.68 -2.67
C MET A 219 19.06 5.93 -1.21
N ILE A 220 19.01 4.89 -0.35
CA ILE A 220 19.41 5.01 1.06
C ILE A 220 20.89 5.38 1.18
N LEU A 221 21.76 4.67 0.47
CA LEU A 221 23.20 4.90 0.52
C LEU A 221 23.57 6.24 -0.11
N GLY A 222 22.93 6.60 -1.23
CA GLY A 222 23.11 7.89 -1.89
C GLY A 222 22.72 9.06 -1.00
N TYR A 223 21.56 8.99 -0.35
CA TYR A 223 21.13 10.01 0.60
C TYR A 223 22.09 10.11 1.79
N LYS A 224 22.49 8.95 2.35
CA LYS A 224 23.44 8.91 3.46
C LYS A 224 24.78 9.54 3.10
N TYR A 225 25.30 9.26 1.92
CA TYR A 225 26.57 9.82 1.43
C TYR A 225 26.46 11.32 1.13
N TRP A 226 25.38 11.73 0.44
CA TRP A 226 25.17 13.13 0.06
C TRP A 226 24.97 14.05 1.27
N HIS A 227 24.22 13.60 2.26
CA HIS A 227 23.90 14.38 3.47
C HIS A 227 24.80 14.09 4.66
N ASN A 228 25.82 13.23 4.53
CA ASN A 228 26.71 12.83 5.63
C ASN A 228 25.94 12.44 6.91
N THR A 229 24.80 11.74 6.77
CA THR A 229 23.96 11.41 7.90
C THR A 229 24.65 10.45 8.84
N LYS A 230 24.71 10.82 10.14
CA LYS A 230 25.28 9.99 11.20
C LYS A 230 24.18 9.16 11.87
N ARG A 231 24.58 8.02 12.41
CA ARG A 231 23.67 7.19 13.21
C ARG A 231 23.29 7.93 14.49
N ILE A 232 22.00 8.13 14.71
CA ILE A 232 21.46 8.71 15.95
C ILE A 232 21.44 7.59 17.01
N ARG A 233 21.94 7.89 18.20
CA ARG A 233 21.87 6.96 19.34
C ARG A 233 20.43 6.92 19.86
N PRO A 234 19.94 5.76 20.33
CA PRO A 234 18.58 5.63 20.83
C PRO A 234 18.22 6.66 21.93
N GLU A 235 19.19 6.98 22.80
CA GLU A 235 19.02 7.92 23.91
C GLU A 235 18.82 9.37 23.45
N MET A 236 19.31 9.69 22.23
CA MET A 236 19.28 11.04 21.66
C MET A 236 18.25 11.18 20.52
N ALA A 237 17.46 10.13 20.27
CA ALA A 237 16.44 10.18 19.23
C ALA A 237 15.32 11.15 19.64
N ASP A 238 14.97 12.07 18.73
CA ASP A 238 13.84 12.98 18.96
C ASP A 238 12.53 12.20 18.86
N MET A 239 11.87 12.03 20.01
CA MET A 239 10.60 11.29 20.12
C MET A 239 9.38 12.22 20.12
N TYR A 240 9.60 13.53 20.27
CA TYR A 240 8.53 14.51 20.45
C TYR A 240 8.52 15.59 19.35
N GLY A 241 9.48 15.56 18.44
CA GLY A 241 9.56 16.51 17.33
C GLY A 241 8.30 16.50 16.49
N GLY A 242 7.67 17.66 16.35
CA GLY A 242 6.41 17.83 15.61
C GLY A 242 5.13 17.41 16.36
N LYS A 243 5.25 16.75 17.54
CA LYS A 243 4.07 16.31 18.28
C LYS A 243 3.16 17.45 18.67
N ALA A 244 3.70 18.55 19.19
CA ALA A 244 2.92 19.70 19.62
C ALA A 244 2.13 20.36 18.48
N GLU A 245 2.64 20.29 17.25
CA GLU A 245 1.94 20.80 16.07
C GLU A 245 0.77 19.89 15.69
N ILE A 246 1.00 18.57 15.71
CA ILE A 246 -0.04 17.57 15.44
C ILE A 246 -1.15 17.63 16.51
N ASP A 247 -0.77 17.69 17.78
CA ASP A 247 -1.75 17.77 18.89
C ASP A 247 -2.62 19.03 18.74
N ARG A 248 -2.04 20.17 18.35
CA ARG A 248 -2.80 21.40 18.09
C ARG A 248 -3.75 21.26 16.89
N GLU A 249 -3.27 20.68 15.78
CA GLU A 249 -4.12 20.43 14.60
C GLU A 249 -5.29 19.50 14.94
N GLU A 250 -5.05 18.48 15.76
CA GLU A 250 -6.08 17.56 16.24
C GLU A 250 -7.12 18.28 17.13
N GLU A 251 -6.66 19.11 18.06
CA GLU A 251 -7.56 19.92 18.89
C GLU A 251 -8.43 20.87 18.06
N GLU A 252 -7.84 21.55 17.08
CA GLU A 252 -8.56 22.43 16.16
C GLU A 252 -9.59 21.64 15.32
N PHE A 253 -9.20 20.47 14.82
CA PHE A 253 -10.09 19.59 14.05
C PHE A 253 -11.27 19.09 14.89
N LEU A 254 -11.02 18.63 16.12
CA LEU A 254 -12.06 18.17 17.03
C LEU A 254 -13.01 19.32 17.45
N ALA A 255 -12.48 20.53 17.67
CA ALA A 255 -13.30 21.71 17.94
C ALA A 255 -14.20 22.05 16.74
N GLN A 256 -13.67 22.03 15.52
CA GLN A 256 -14.47 22.23 14.30
C GLN A 256 -15.54 21.15 14.13
N GLN A 257 -15.19 19.89 14.36
CA GLN A 257 -16.14 18.78 14.27
C GLN A 257 -17.27 18.91 15.31
N ALA A 258 -16.95 19.31 16.54
CA ALA A 258 -17.94 19.56 17.57
C ALA A 258 -18.90 20.72 17.22
N MET A 259 -18.37 21.78 16.59
CA MET A 259 -19.20 22.89 16.08
C MET A 259 -20.11 22.44 14.93
N MET A 260 -19.60 21.63 13.99
CA MET A 260 -20.40 21.10 12.90
C MET A 260 -21.50 20.14 13.39
N GLN A 261 -21.21 19.31 14.39
CA GLN A 261 -22.20 18.42 15.00
C GLN A 261 -23.32 19.18 15.73
N LYS A 262 -23.00 20.29 16.41
CA LYS A 262 -24.00 21.16 17.00
C LYS A 262 -24.94 21.81 15.98
N ASN A 263 -24.43 22.13 14.80
CA ASN A 263 -25.20 22.75 13.72
C ASN A 263 -25.97 21.75 12.80
N LYS A 264 -25.57 20.48 12.78
CA LYS A 264 -26.29 19.44 12.06
C LYS A 264 -27.36 18.83 12.96
N LYS A 265 -28.62 19.22 12.78
CA LYS A 265 -29.76 18.32 13.07
C LYS A 265 -29.65 17.14 12.12
N ALA A 266 -28.76 16.17 12.46
CA ALA A 266 -28.59 14.98 11.67
C ALA A 266 -29.91 14.23 11.62
N GLY A 267 -30.48 14.08 10.43
CA GLY A 267 -31.72 13.34 10.24
C GLY A 267 -31.58 11.94 10.84
N TRP A 268 -32.66 11.39 11.37
CA TRP A 268 -32.74 10.04 11.96
C TRP A 268 -32.04 8.97 11.12
N PHE A 269 -32.14 9.05 9.79
CA PHE A 269 -31.52 8.13 8.83
C PHE A 269 -29.98 8.14 8.90
N TYR A 270 -29.36 9.33 9.03
CA TYR A 270 -27.91 9.45 9.15
C TYR A 270 -27.40 8.85 10.47
N ARG A 271 -28.08 9.10 11.59
CA ARG A 271 -27.71 8.55 12.91
C ARG A 271 -27.83 7.02 12.97
N THR A 272 -28.80 6.44 12.26
CA THR A 272 -29.09 5.00 12.37
C THR A 272 -28.27 4.15 11.40
N PHE A 273 -27.96 4.67 10.19
CA PHE A 273 -27.32 3.88 9.11
C PHE A 273 -25.90 4.35 8.74
N VAL A 274 -25.60 5.63 8.88
CA VAL A 274 -24.30 6.19 8.44
C VAL A 274 -23.38 6.48 9.60
N GLY A 275 -23.90 6.94 10.75
CA GLY A 275 -23.11 7.24 11.94
C GLY A 275 -22.50 6.02 12.65
N TRP A 276 -22.83 4.80 12.18
CA TRP A 276 -22.19 3.57 12.63
C TRP A 276 -21.01 3.16 11.76
N LEU A 277 -20.87 3.76 10.58
CA LEU A 277 -19.82 3.42 9.58
C LEU A 277 -18.64 4.41 9.61
N PHE A 278 -18.82 5.58 10.26
CA PHE A 278 -17.80 6.64 10.38
C PHE A 278 -17.79 7.16 11.84
#